data_0134e20c1285fb950e80db7dbe1aecfd
#
_entry.id   0134e20c1285fb950e80db7dbe1aecfd
#
_cell.length_a   1.000
_cell.length_b   1.000
_cell.length_c   1.000
_cell.angle_alpha   90.00
_cell.angle_beta   90.00
_cell.angle_gamma   90.00
#
_symmetry.space_group_name_H-M   'P 1'
#
loop_
_entity.id
_entity.type
_entity.pdbx_description
1 polymer ?
#
loop_
_entity_poly.entity_id
_entity_poly.type
_entity_poly.pdbx_seq_one_letter_code
_entity_poly.pdbx_strand_id
1 'polypeptide(L)'
;NNFSASEYTYPSLASIETGLYQHHTQIARPGVPFALDPSVVTLSEQMKCLGYYCTNIQGDGEEIYNGATRGYDRLIVNHWMERTADGVERIIRHLQTFDECDNFLFMHSADTHPYNADISMSAHASVHMPLADVLQPQDQGASVFLKKNPLSQYINRSEVCAADRQLGYLFDYITTHYDDDEYIVLLYSD
;
A
#
# COMPACT_ATOMS: atom_id res chain seq x y z
N ASN A 1 15.98 11.29 -1.28
CA ASN A 1 15.88 10.32 -0.18
C ASN A 1 14.58 10.60 0.58
N ASN A 2 13.76 9.59 0.76
CA ASN A 2 12.56 9.64 1.55
C ASN A 2 12.72 8.72 2.77
N PHE A 3 12.18 9.14 3.90
CA PHE A 3 12.17 8.35 5.13
C PHE A 3 10.72 8.20 5.57
N SER A 4 10.32 6.98 5.90
CA SER A 4 9.01 6.75 6.51
C SER A 4 8.91 7.48 7.85
N ALA A 5 7.72 7.95 8.17
CA ALA A 5 7.44 8.61 9.44
C ALA A 5 7.37 7.63 10.62
N SER A 6 7.26 6.33 10.34
CA SER A 6 7.13 5.26 11.33
C SER A 6 7.64 3.92 10.78
N GLU A 7 7.78 2.95 11.67
CA GLU A 7 8.11 1.55 11.36
C GLU A 7 6.86 0.69 11.14
N TYR A 8 5.67 1.26 11.24
CA TYR A 8 4.39 0.56 11.13
C TYR A 8 3.47 1.23 10.11
N THR A 9 2.73 0.44 9.39
CA THR A 9 1.78 0.87 8.37
C THR A 9 0.77 1.89 8.90
N TYR A 10 0.10 1.63 10.01
CA TYR A 10 -0.93 2.54 10.55
C TYR A 10 -0.48 3.99 10.76
N PRO A 11 0.61 4.26 11.50
CA PRO A 11 1.05 5.63 11.67
C PRO A 11 1.70 6.20 10.42
N SER A 12 2.31 5.38 9.57
CA SER A 12 2.87 5.83 8.29
C SER A 12 1.78 6.30 7.36
N LEU A 13 0.72 5.52 7.17
CA LEU A 13 -0.42 5.89 6.34
C LEU A 13 -1.16 7.11 6.90
N ALA A 14 -1.36 7.17 8.21
CA ALA A 14 -1.93 8.37 8.84
C ALA A 14 -1.05 9.62 8.61
N SER A 15 0.27 9.46 8.61
CA SER A 15 1.19 10.56 8.32
C SER A 15 1.13 10.99 6.86
N ILE A 16 0.99 10.05 5.94
CA ILE A 16 0.84 10.31 4.50
C ILE A 16 -0.46 11.10 4.25
N GLU A 17 -1.56 10.62 4.82
CA GLU A 17 -2.87 11.23 4.64
C GLU A 17 -3.04 12.60 5.32
N THR A 18 -2.24 12.91 6.33
CA THR A 18 -2.40 14.14 7.11
C THR A 18 -1.24 15.12 7.04
N GLY A 19 -0.07 14.67 6.60
CA GLY A 19 1.17 15.43 6.71
C GLY A 19 1.68 15.59 8.15
N LEU A 20 1.08 14.89 9.13
CA LEU A 20 1.42 14.99 10.54
C LEU A 20 2.21 13.77 11.01
N TYR A 21 3.18 14.00 11.89
CA TYR A 21 3.88 12.91 12.55
C TYR A 21 2.99 12.18 13.57
N GLN A 22 3.35 10.95 13.88
CA GLN A 22 2.64 10.06 14.80
C GLN A 22 2.26 10.71 16.15
N HIS A 23 3.13 11.53 16.72
CA HIS A 23 2.86 12.19 18.01
C HIS A 23 1.74 13.25 17.92
N HIS A 24 1.42 13.74 16.73
CA HIS A 24 0.27 14.63 16.49
C HIS A 24 -1.00 13.84 16.13
N THR A 25 -0.88 12.81 15.29
CA THR A 25 -2.01 11.98 14.94
C THR A 25 -2.46 11.07 16.06
N GLN A 26 -1.55 10.74 16.98
CA GLN A 26 -1.68 9.76 18.06
C GLN A 26 -2.01 8.33 17.59
N ILE A 27 -1.90 8.07 16.31
CA ILE A 27 -2.05 6.73 15.74
C ILE A 27 -0.72 6.03 15.84
N ALA A 28 -0.60 5.07 16.76
CA ALA A 28 0.64 4.37 17.02
C ALA A 28 0.60 2.90 16.55
N ARG A 29 -0.42 2.17 16.94
CA ARG A 29 -0.58 0.74 16.67
C ARG A 29 -2.02 0.32 16.87
N PRO A 30 -2.42 -0.87 16.38
CA PRO A 30 -3.73 -1.42 16.68
C PRO A 30 -4.00 -1.41 18.18
N GLY A 31 -5.16 -0.90 18.59
CA GLY A 31 -5.63 -0.92 19.97
C GLY A 31 -5.47 0.35 20.78
N VAL A 32 -4.76 1.42 20.28
CA VAL A 32 -4.57 2.64 21.12
C VAL A 32 -4.25 3.86 20.28
N PRO A 33 -4.95 4.95 20.49
CA PRO A 33 -6.28 5.20 20.01
C PRO A 33 -6.34 5.01 18.49
N PHE A 34 -7.46 4.53 17.99
CA PHE A 34 -7.55 4.11 16.59
C PHE A 34 -7.98 5.16 15.61
N ALA A 35 -8.55 6.24 16.06
CA ALA A 35 -9.18 7.18 15.17
C ALA A 35 -8.45 8.52 15.18
N LEU A 36 -8.18 9.04 13.99
CA LEU A 36 -7.79 10.43 13.80
C LEU A 36 -8.83 11.35 14.43
N ASP A 37 -8.36 12.38 15.12
CA ASP A 37 -9.23 13.44 15.56
C ASP A 37 -10.03 13.99 14.37
N PRO A 38 -11.35 14.17 14.50
CA PRO A 38 -12.18 14.70 13.42
C PRO A 38 -11.77 16.08 12.91
N SER A 39 -11.04 16.85 13.69
CA SER A 39 -10.52 18.17 13.27
C SER A 39 -9.30 18.08 12.35
N VAL A 40 -8.64 16.94 12.30
CA VAL A 40 -7.50 16.72 11.39
C VAL A 40 -8.05 16.46 9.99
N VAL A 41 -7.66 17.29 9.04
CA VAL A 41 -8.07 17.17 7.63
C VAL A 41 -7.11 16.21 6.93
N THR A 42 -7.66 15.25 6.17
CA THR A 42 -6.86 14.33 5.37
C THR A 42 -6.56 14.88 3.99
N LEU A 43 -5.54 14.34 3.33
CA LEU A 43 -5.19 14.66 1.95
C LEU A 43 -6.36 14.38 1.01
N SER A 44 -7.02 13.25 1.17
CA SER A 44 -8.20 12.87 0.39
C SER A 44 -9.37 13.84 0.59
N GLU A 45 -9.61 14.35 1.81
CA GLU A 45 -10.59 15.41 2.05
C GLU A 45 -10.23 16.71 1.32
N GLN A 46 -8.94 17.07 1.29
CA GLN A 46 -8.47 18.24 0.56
C GLN A 46 -8.61 18.07 -0.95
N MET A 47 -8.22 16.91 -1.50
CA MET A 47 -8.37 16.62 -2.92
C MET A 47 -9.84 16.64 -3.34
N LYS A 48 -10.70 16.08 -2.51
CA LYS A 48 -12.15 16.16 -2.73
C LYS A 48 -12.68 17.60 -2.77
N CYS A 49 -12.20 18.46 -1.89
CA CYS A 49 -12.55 19.90 -1.92
C CYS A 49 -12.07 20.60 -3.20
N LEU A 50 -11.03 20.10 -3.83
CA LEU A 50 -10.52 20.58 -5.12
C LEU A 50 -11.29 20.00 -6.32
N GLY A 51 -12.23 19.09 -6.09
CA GLY A 51 -13.09 18.52 -7.15
C GLY A 51 -12.62 17.15 -7.65
N TYR A 52 -11.57 16.57 -7.07
CA TYR A 52 -11.11 15.25 -7.47
C TYR A 52 -12.05 14.13 -7.01
N TYR A 53 -12.20 13.14 -7.86
CA TYR A 53 -12.84 11.87 -7.48
C TYR A 53 -11.82 10.98 -6.78
N CYS A 54 -12.02 10.78 -5.49
CA CYS A 54 -11.03 10.16 -4.61
C CYS A 54 -11.30 8.66 -4.45
N THR A 55 -10.36 7.82 -4.85
CA THR A 55 -10.46 6.35 -4.70
C THR A 55 -9.27 5.79 -3.97
N ASN A 56 -9.54 4.94 -2.98
CA ASN A 56 -8.53 4.18 -2.24
C ASN A 56 -8.68 2.69 -2.56
N ILE A 57 -7.55 2.04 -2.84
CA ILE A 57 -7.42 0.60 -3.12
C ILE A 57 -6.44 0.02 -2.11
N GLN A 58 -6.93 -0.85 -1.24
CA GLN A 58 -6.13 -1.37 -0.14
C GLN A 58 -6.54 -2.78 0.30
N GLY A 59 -5.72 -3.39 1.13
CA GLY A 59 -6.03 -4.61 1.84
C GLY A 59 -7.00 -4.39 3.01
N ASP A 60 -7.45 -5.47 3.59
CA ASP A 60 -8.42 -5.48 4.68
C ASP A 60 -7.89 -4.76 5.93
N GLY A 61 -8.56 -3.73 6.30
CA GLY A 61 -8.57 -3.21 7.65
C GLY A 61 -7.44 -2.28 8.08
N GLU A 62 -6.45 -2.01 7.25
CA GLU A 62 -5.27 -1.27 7.72
C GLU A 62 -5.54 0.22 7.96
N GLU A 63 -6.36 0.86 7.16
CA GLU A 63 -6.67 2.30 7.29
C GLU A 63 -8.12 2.58 7.69
N ILE A 64 -9.02 1.64 7.43
CA ILE A 64 -10.46 1.84 7.59
C ILE A 64 -10.81 2.20 9.04
N TYR A 65 -10.10 1.60 9.99
CA TYR A 65 -10.41 1.74 11.42
C TYR A 65 -9.82 3.00 12.07
N ASN A 66 -8.87 3.67 11.43
CA ASN A 66 -8.19 4.82 12.04
C ASN A 66 -8.69 6.18 11.54
N GLY A 67 -9.63 6.17 10.59
CA GLY A 67 -10.20 7.39 10.00
C GLY A 67 -9.32 8.06 8.95
N ALA A 68 -8.21 7.43 8.52
CA ALA A 68 -7.37 7.95 7.44
C ALA A 68 -8.06 7.83 6.07
N THR A 69 -9.09 7.00 5.97
CA THR A 69 -9.88 6.85 4.73
C THR A 69 -10.99 7.88 4.56
N ARG A 70 -11.09 8.88 5.44
CA ARG A 70 -12.05 9.98 5.26
C ARG A 70 -11.73 10.76 3.99
N GLY A 71 -12.75 11.17 3.28
CA GLY A 71 -12.62 11.95 2.05
C GLY A 71 -12.66 11.11 0.77
N TYR A 72 -12.40 9.82 0.84
CA TYR A 72 -12.54 8.95 -0.32
C TYR A 72 -14.01 8.74 -0.71
N ASP A 73 -14.31 8.90 -2.00
CA ASP A 73 -15.62 8.61 -2.58
C ASP A 73 -15.82 7.12 -2.79
N ARG A 74 -14.71 6.41 -3.01
CA ARG A 74 -14.71 4.97 -3.27
C ARG A 74 -13.59 4.28 -2.49
N LEU A 75 -13.96 3.24 -1.75
CA LEU A 75 -13.03 2.32 -1.11
C LEU A 75 -13.13 0.96 -1.79
N ILE A 76 -12.03 0.46 -2.30
CA ILE A 76 -11.89 -0.89 -2.84
C ILE A 76 -11.02 -1.66 -1.87
N VAL A 77 -11.66 -2.52 -1.10
CA VAL A 77 -10.99 -3.28 -0.04
C VAL A 77 -10.93 -4.74 -0.43
N ASN A 78 -9.74 -5.29 -0.47
CA ASN A 78 -9.54 -6.72 -0.63
C ASN A 78 -9.65 -7.43 0.73
N HIS A 79 -10.16 -8.64 0.70
CA HIS A 79 -10.42 -9.43 1.92
C HIS A 79 -9.18 -9.65 2.80
N TRP A 80 -7.99 -9.58 2.24
CA TRP A 80 -6.76 -9.87 2.96
C TRP A 80 -5.74 -8.76 2.73
N MET A 81 -5.06 -8.81 1.63
CA MET A 81 -4.04 -7.83 1.26
C MET A 81 -4.17 -7.50 -0.21
N GLU A 82 -4.01 -6.24 -0.56
CA GLU A 82 -3.99 -5.84 -1.96
C GLU A 82 -2.65 -6.23 -2.58
N ARG A 83 -2.72 -6.89 -3.74
CA ARG A 83 -1.55 -7.20 -4.54
C ARG A 83 -1.36 -6.15 -5.63
N THR A 84 -0.11 -5.85 -5.96
CA THR A 84 0.19 -4.86 -7.01
C THR A 84 -0.49 -5.22 -8.32
N ALA A 85 -0.52 -6.49 -8.70
CA ALA A 85 -1.18 -6.93 -9.94
C ALA A 85 -2.68 -6.61 -9.96
N ASP A 86 -3.39 -6.91 -8.87
CA ASP A 86 -4.82 -6.67 -8.73
C ASP A 86 -5.10 -5.17 -8.62
N GLY A 87 -4.28 -4.44 -7.87
CA GLY A 87 -4.39 -3.00 -7.70
C GLY A 87 -4.16 -2.24 -9.01
N VAL A 88 -3.17 -2.62 -9.79
CA VAL A 88 -2.90 -2.05 -11.12
C VAL A 88 -4.09 -2.27 -12.06
N GLU A 89 -4.63 -3.50 -12.11
CA GLU A 89 -5.83 -3.77 -12.91
C GLU A 89 -7.01 -2.89 -12.49
N ARG A 90 -7.20 -2.71 -11.19
CA ARG A 90 -8.29 -1.88 -10.64
C ARG A 90 -8.10 -0.41 -10.96
N ILE A 91 -6.86 0.12 -10.89
CA ILE A 91 -6.54 1.49 -11.28
C ILE A 91 -6.83 1.71 -12.76
N ILE A 92 -6.33 0.84 -13.64
CA ILE A 92 -6.55 0.97 -15.08
C ILE A 92 -8.06 0.94 -15.39
N ARG A 93 -8.78 0.00 -14.80
CA ARG A 93 -10.24 -0.10 -14.96
C ARG A 93 -10.98 1.12 -14.42
N HIS A 94 -10.49 1.68 -13.30
CA HIS A 94 -11.04 2.90 -12.73
C HIS A 94 -10.83 4.09 -13.67
N LEU A 95 -9.62 4.31 -14.15
CA LEU A 95 -9.27 5.38 -15.09
C LEU A 95 -10.10 5.28 -16.38
N GLN A 96 -10.31 4.07 -16.91
CA GLN A 96 -11.18 3.85 -18.07
C GLN A 96 -12.65 4.17 -17.81
N THR A 97 -13.08 4.07 -16.57
CA THR A 97 -14.49 4.28 -16.20
C THR A 97 -14.78 5.74 -15.86
N PHE A 98 -13.81 6.45 -15.33
CA PHE A 98 -13.90 7.80 -14.80
C PHE A 98 -12.86 8.73 -15.47
N ASP A 99 -12.66 8.55 -16.78
CA ASP A 99 -11.70 9.31 -17.60
C ASP A 99 -12.04 10.80 -17.72
N GLU A 100 -13.32 11.14 -17.57
CA GLU A 100 -13.79 12.55 -17.57
C GLU A 100 -13.61 13.26 -16.21
N CYS A 101 -13.13 12.54 -15.19
CA CYS A 101 -12.95 13.09 -13.84
C CYS A 101 -11.49 13.37 -13.55
N ASP A 102 -11.22 14.43 -12.81
CA ASP A 102 -9.94 14.56 -12.11
C ASP A 102 -9.87 13.51 -11.01
N ASN A 103 -8.92 12.58 -11.10
CA ASN A 103 -8.84 11.43 -10.21
C ASN A 103 -7.71 11.59 -9.20
N PHE A 104 -8.00 11.35 -7.93
CA PHE A 104 -7.02 11.11 -6.87
C PHE A 104 -7.08 9.64 -6.47
N LEU A 105 -6.03 8.90 -6.81
CA LEU A 105 -5.94 7.45 -6.58
C LEU A 105 -4.85 7.14 -5.57
N PHE A 106 -5.21 6.42 -4.55
CA PHE A 106 -4.29 5.85 -3.58
C PHE A 106 -4.34 4.33 -3.66
N MET A 107 -3.18 3.69 -3.76
CA MET A 107 -3.07 2.23 -3.70
C MET A 107 -2.02 1.83 -2.69
N HIS A 108 -2.41 1.01 -1.74
CA HIS A 108 -1.49 0.37 -0.82
C HIS A 108 -1.37 -1.12 -1.17
N SER A 109 -0.18 -1.53 -1.61
CA SER A 109 0.13 -2.91 -1.97
C SER A 109 1.00 -3.56 -0.92
N ALA A 110 0.66 -4.78 -0.55
CA ALA A 110 1.36 -5.54 0.47
C ALA A 110 2.28 -6.64 -0.11
N ASP A 111 2.64 -6.60 -1.39
CA ASP A 111 3.46 -7.63 -2.02
C ASP A 111 4.83 -7.80 -1.35
N THR A 112 5.41 -6.70 -0.88
CA THR A 112 6.70 -6.71 -0.19
C THR A 112 6.58 -6.96 1.32
N HIS A 113 5.35 -7.13 1.83
CA HIS A 113 5.14 -7.39 3.24
C HIS A 113 5.66 -8.78 3.64
N PRO A 114 6.40 -8.92 4.74
CA PRO A 114 7.04 -10.17 5.13
C PRO A 114 6.10 -11.38 5.26
N TYR A 115 4.84 -11.14 5.59
CA TYR A 115 3.84 -12.22 5.71
C TYR A 115 3.38 -12.77 4.36
N ASN A 116 3.50 -12.00 3.30
CA ASN A 116 3.14 -12.44 1.94
C ASN A 116 4.22 -13.33 1.33
N ALA A 117 5.44 -13.27 1.83
CA ALA A 117 6.49 -14.19 1.44
C ALA A 117 6.06 -15.65 1.58
N ASP A 118 5.24 -15.97 2.57
CA ASP A 118 4.75 -17.33 2.79
C ASP A 118 3.77 -17.80 1.71
N ILE A 119 2.96 -16.91 1.17
CA ILE A 119 1.94 -17.24 0.16
C ILE A 119 2.54 -17.26 -1.24
N SER A 120 3.33 -16.26 -1.59
CA SER A 120 3.99 -16.23 -2.89
C SER A 120 5.09 -17.27 -2.99
N MET A 121 5.72 -17.63 -1.88
CA MET A 121 6.66 -18.74 -1.82
C MET A 121 6.02 -20.09 -2.09
N SER A 122 4.79 -20.32 -1.72
CA SER A 122 4.10 -21.56 -2.09
C SER A 122 3.96 -21.70 -3.60
N ALA A 123 3.88 -20.60 -4.32
CA ALA A 123 3.82 -20.60 -5.79
C ALA A 123 5.21 -20.72 -6.45
N HIS A 124 6.24 -20.14 -5.84
CA HIS A 124 7.60 -20.13 -6.39
C HIS A 124 8.52 -21.22 -5.79
N ALA A 125 8.32 -21.57 -4.52
CA ALA A 125 9.13 -22.58 -3.81
C ALA A 125 8.80 -24.02 -4.23
N SER A 126 7.74 -24.24 -5.00
CA SER A 126 7.47 -25.55 -5.60
C SER A 126 8.63 -26.06 -6.47
N VAL A 127 9.66 -25.24 -6.73
CA VAL A 127 10.70 -25.59 -7.69
C VAL A 127 12.07 -25.80 -7.08
N HIS A 128 12.51 -25.13 -6.01
CA HIS A 128 13.95 -25.16 -5.66
C HIS A 128 14.34 -25.02 -4.19
N MET A 129 13.45 -25.10 -3.19
CA MET A 129 13.86 -24.87 -1.80
C MET A 129 13.31 -25.89 -0.80
N PRO A 130 14.11 -26.27 0.21
CA PRO A 130 13.61 -27.04 1.34
C PRO A 130 12.62 -26.17 2.14
N LEU A 131 11.36 -26.53 2.10
CA LEU A 131 10.26 -25.84 2.78
C LEU A 131 10.52 -25.64 4.29
N ALA A 132 11.31 -26.52 4.89
CA ALA A 132 11.65 -26.50 6.31
C ALA A 132 12.42 -25.24 6.73
N ASP A 133 13.26 -24.66 5.87
CA ASP A 133 14.06 -23.48 6.19
C ASP A 133 13.24 -22.17 6.09
N VAL A 134 12.11 -22.25 5.40
CA VAL A 134 11.21 -21.13 5.15
C VAL A 134 10.12 -21.04 6.20
N LEU A 135 9.66 -22.20 6.68
CA LEU A 135 8.58 -22.32 7.65
C LEU A 135 9.06 -22.34 9.11
N GLN A 136 10.27 -21.90 9.39
CA GLN A 136 10.69 -21.74 10.79
C GLN A 136 9.72 -20.77 11.47
N PRO A 137 9.08 -21.18 12.58
CA PRO A 137 8.19 -20.30 13.30
C PRO A 137 8.98 -19.06 13.70
N GLN A 138 8.51 -17.91 13.26
CA GLN A 138 9.03 -16.64 13.75
C GLN A 138 8.75 -16.60 15.25
N ASP A 139 9.75 -16.28 16.04
CA ASP A 139 9.55 -16.03 17.46
C ASP A 139 8.42 -15.01 17.61
N GLN A 140 7.35 -15.41 18.25
CA GLN A 140 6.20 -14.57 18.52
C GLN A 140 6.68 -13.32 19.28
N GLY A 141 6.69 -12.18 18.64
CA GLY A 141 7.15 -10.93 19.21
C GLY A 141 8.33 -10.28 18.51
N ALA A 142 9.00 -10.96 17.60
CA ALA A 142 9.88 -10.30 16.68
C ALA A 142 9.00 -9.58 15.64
N SER A 143 8.77 -8.29 15.87
CA SER A 143 8.33 -7.43 14.79
C SER A 143 9.11 -7.81 13.54
N VAL A 144 8.48 -7.88 12.45
CA VAL A 144 8.86 -7.80 11.04
C VAL A 144 10.36 -7.89 10.66
N PHE A 145 11.27 -7.93 11.62
CA PHE A 145 12.71 -8.13 11.42
C PHE A 145 13.00 -9.60 11.16
N LEU A 146 12.84 -9.96 9.92
CA LEU A 146 13.43 -11.19 9.41
C LEU A 146 14.92 -11.17 9.77
N LYS A 147 15.40 -12.18 10.54
CA LYS A 147 16.84 -12.42 10.67
C LYS A 147 17.42 -12.35 9.27
N LYS A 148 18.58 -11.72 9.12
CA LYS A 148 19.29 -11.64 7.83
C LYS A 148 19.50 -13.05 7.27
N ASN A 149 18.52 -13.54 6.58
CA ASN A 149 18.55 -14.79 5.87
C ASN A 149 18.71 -14.47 4.37
N PRO A 150 19.73 -15.01 3.69
CA PRO A 150 19.89 -14.82 2.24
C PRO A 150 18.62 -15.14 1.45
N LEU A 151 17.84 -16.08 1.96
CA LEU A 151 16.55 -16.45 1.38
C LEU A 151 15.52 -15.34 1.46
N SER A 152 15.39 -14.67 2.59
CA SER A 152 14.49 -13.54 2.75
C SER A 152 14.84 -12.41 1.79
N GLN A 153 16.12 -12.15 1.58
CA GLN A 153 16.57 -11.15 0.61
C GLN A 153 16.21 -11.54 -0.83
N TYR A 154 16.36 -12.83 -1.16
CA TYR A 154 15.99 -13.32 -2.48
C TYR A 154 14.48 -13.18 -2.73
N ILE A 155 13.67 -13.53 -1.75
CA ILE A 155 12.21 -13.42 -1.82
C ILE A 155 11.80 -11.96 -1.98
N ASN A 156 12.27 -11.09 -1.11
CA ASN A 156 11.95 -9.66 -1.18
C ASN A 156 12.35 -9.08 -2.54
N ARG A 157 13.52 -9.45 -3.05
CA ARG A 157 13.94 -9.03 -4.39
C ARG A 157 13.01 -9.55 -5.48
N SER A 158 12.57 -10.80 -5.37
CA SER A 158 11.64 -11.40 -6.33
C SER A 158 10.29 -10.67 -6.32
N GLU A 159 9.78 -10.36 -5.12
CA GLU A 159 8.51 -9.63 -4.98
C GLU A 159 8.62 -8.19 -5.51
N VAL A 160 9.71 -7.49 -5.20
CA VAL A 160 9.96 -6.16 -5.76
C VAL A 160 10.03 -6.22 -7.29
N CYS A 161 10.72 -7.20 -7.87
CA CYS A 161 10.78 -7.36 -9.34
C CYS A 161 9.40 -7.71 -9.94
N ALA A 162 8.58 -8.46 -9.21
CA ALA A 162 7.23 -8.77 -9.65
C ALA A 162 6.32 -7.53 -9.60
N ALA A 163 6.38 -6.77 -8.52
CA ALA A 163 5.66 -5.51 -8.36
C ALA A 163 6.09 -4.47 -9.42
N ASP A 164 7.40 -4.31 -9.64
CA ASP A 164 7.95 -3.42 -10.66
C ASP A 164 7.42 -3.74 -12.06
N ARG A 165 7.35 -5.03 -12.41
CA ARG A 165 6.77 -5.46 -13.69
C ARG A 165 5.28 -5.09 -13.81
N GLN A 166 4.51 -5.24 -12.74
CA GLN A 166 3.09 -4.88 -12.75
C GLN A 166 2.91 -3.36 -12.83
N LEU A 167 3.71 -2.60 -12.09
CA LEU A 167 3.72 -1.15 -12.19
C LEU A 167 4.11 -0.68 -13.59
N GLY A 168 4.98 -1.40 -14.29
CA GLY A 168 5.30 -1.13 -15.68
C GLY A 168 4.06 -1.06 -16.57
N TYR A 169 3.10 -1.96 -16.42
CA TYR A 169 1.84 -1.91 -17.17
C TYR A 169 1.02 -0.67 -16.85
N LEU A 170 1.02 -0.23 -15.59
CA LEU A 170 0.33 1.00 -15.20
C LEU A 170 1.00 2.22 -15.82
N PHE A 171 2.32 2.29 -15.78
CA PHE A 171 3.09 3.38 -16.40
C PHE A 171 2.89 3.43 -17.91
N ASP A 172 2.92 2.28 -18.57
CA ASP A 172 2.64 2.19 -20.01
C ASP A 172 1.23 2.69 -20.34
N TYR A 173 0.24 2.34 -19.51
CA TYR A 173 -1.11 2.83 -19.67
C TYR A 173 -1.18 4.34 -19.50
N ILE A 174 -0.63 4.88 -18.40
CA ILE A 174 -0.67 6.31 -18.08
C ILE A 174 0.00 7.12 -19.19
N THR A 175 1.23 6.78 -19.55
CA THR A 175 2.01 7.52 -20.56
C THR A 175 1.47 7.39 -21.99
N THR A 176 0.58 6.44 -22.22
CA THR A 176 -0.08 6.27 -23.54
C THR A 176 -1.39 7.05 -23.63
N HIS A 177 -2.03 7.32 -22.51
CA HIS A 177 -3.38 7.90 -22.49
C HIS A 177 -3.43 9.33 -21.95
N TYR A 178 -2.37 9.80 -21.30
CA TYR A 178 -2.31 11.13 -20.70
C TYR A 178 -1.03 11.87 -21.14
N ASP A 179 -1.12 13.18 -21.30
CA ASP A 179 0.03 14.04 -21.54
C ASP A 179 0.86 14.22 -20.26
N ASP A 180 2.15 14.57 -20.38
CA ASP A 180 3.10 14.63 -19.25
C ASP A 180 2.72 15.64 -18.15
N ASP A 181 1.86 16.60 -18.44
CA ASP A 181 1.37 17.61 -17.50
C ASP A 181 -0.01 17.27 -16.89
N GLU A 182 -0.60 16.14 -17.27
CA GLU A 182 -1.93 15.70 -16.79
C GLU A 182 -1.85 14.75 -15.60
N TYR A 183 -0.67 14.25 -15.22
CA TYR A 183 -0.56 13.31 -14.12
C TYR A 183 0.65 13.52 -13.23
N ILE A 184 0.51 13.09 -11.98
CA ILE A 184 1.63 12.95 -11.02
C ILE A 184 1.54 11.56 -10.43
N VAL A 185 2.65 10.80 -10.52
CA VAL A 185 2.76 9.48 -9.89
C VAL A 185 3.77 9.54 -8.75
N LEU A 186 3.35 9.16 -7.57
CA LEU A 186 4.18 9.05 -6.38
C LEU A 186 4.32 7.58 -5.98
N LEU A 187 5.53 7.07 -5.92
CA LEU A 187 5.84 5.73 -5.46
C LEU A 187 6.70 5.83 -4.19
N TYR A 188 6.26 5.19 -3.13
CA TYR A 188 6.95 5.21 -1.84
C TYR A 188 6.71 3.91 -1.08
N SER A 189 7.44 3.74 0.01
CA SER A 189 7.23 2.66 0.98
C SER A 189 6.83 3.25 2.32
N ASP A 190 5.90 2.65 2.99
CA ASP A 190 5.52 2.93 4.36
C ASP A 190 6.53 2.32 5.38
#